data_cc7f77c45b029d9dde121346447716bb
#
_entry.id   cc7f77c45b029d9dde121346447716bb
#
_cell.length_a   1.000
_cell.length_b   1.000
_cell.length_c   1.000
_cell.angle_alpha   90.00
_cell.angle_beta   90.00
_cell.angle_gamma   90.00
#
_symmetry.space_group_name_H-M   'P 1'
#
loop_
_entity.id
_entity.type
_entity.pdbx_description
1 polymer ?
#
loop_
_entity_poly.entity_id
_entity_poly.type
_entity_poly.pdbx_seq_one_letter_code
_entity_poly.pdbx_strand_id
1 'polypeptide(L)'
;MEEVLLKGILYYNNGNRYEGEFKNGFKEGKGIMYYNNGDRYEGDFKNDLMEGYGTYTFKNGRKYEGQFVKDNMEGKGRYIFPTGNEYIGEFQRGLFNGNGTFLYNNGDRFEGTYKNGKKNGKGTYYYKTGEKYVGEWLKDERNGEGTLFKKNGKSEKQFFENGKMKKIKNKDRNTNI
;
A
#
# COMPACT_ATOMS: atom_id res chain seq x y z
N MET A 1 14.80 0.18 38.16
CA MET A 1 13.71 -0.78 38.39
C MET A 1 13.26 -1.26 37.01
N GLU A 2 13.40 -2.55 36.73
CA GLU A 2 12.82 -3.13 35.50
C GLU A 2 11.29 -3.01 35.57
N GLU A 3 10.70 -2.43 34.54
CA GLU A 3 9.26 -2.31 34.44
C GLU A 3 8.67 -3.69 34.07
N VAL A 4 7.87 -4.24 34.96
CA VAL A 4 7.26 -5.57 34.80
C VAL A 4 6.02 -5.44 33.91
N LEU A 5 6.04 -6.10 32.75
CA LEU A 5 4.85 -6.32 31.93
C LEU A 5 4.10 -7.56 32.46
N LEU A 6 2.82 -7.42 32.74
CA LEU A 6 1.94 -8.52 33.15
C LEU A 6 1.22 -9.09 31.93
N LYS A 7 1.20 -10.42 31.80
CA LYS A 7 0.41 -11.09 30.74
C LYS A 7 -1.00 -11.39 31.24
N GLY A 8 -2.01 -11.19 30.37
CA GLY A 8 -3.40 -11.44 30.73
C GLY A 8 -4.33 -11.52 29.52
N ILE A 9 -5.59 -11.78 29.82
CA ILE A 9 -6.69 -11.79 28.85
C ILE A 9 -7.74 -10.80 29.33
N LEU A 10 -8.19 -9.92 28.43
CA LEU A 10 -9.27 -8.96 28.70
C LEU A 10 -10.42 -9.24 27.75
N TYR A 11 -11.61 -9.47 28.31
CA TYR A 11 -12.86 -9.60 27.59
C TYR A 11 -13.64 -8.31 27.67
N TYR A 12 -14.07 -7.79 26.53
CA TYR A 12 -14.88 -6.58 26.43
C TYR A 12 -16.37 -6.91 26.29
N ASN A 13 -17.23 -6.07 26.82
CA ASN A 13 -18.69 -6.26 26.75
C ASN A 13 -19.23 -6.29 25.30
N ASN A 14 -18.51 -5.71 24.35
CA ASN A 14 -18.86 -5.71 22.93
C ASN A 14 -18.42 -7.00 22.18
N GLY A 15 -17.89 -8.01 22.89
CA GLY A 15 -17.44 -9.27 22.33
C GLY A 15 -15.99 -9.27 21.79
N ASN A 16 -15.28 -8.16 21.89
CA ASN A 16 -13.83 -8.13 21.60
C ASN A 16 -13.07 -8.87 22.71
N ARG A 17 -11.86 -9.33 22.39
CA ARG A 17 -10.96 -9.99 23.34
C ARG A 17 -9.52 -9.59 23.04
N TYR A 18 -8.78 -9.22 24.07
CA TYR A 18 -7.34 -8.98 24.00
C TYR A 18 -6.60 -10.06 24.78
N GLU A 19 -5.51 -10.55 24.23
CA GLU A 19 -4.56 -11.44 24.89
C GLU A 19 -3.17 -10.84 24.74
N GLY A 20 -2.48 -10.50 25.82
CA GLY A 20 -1.17 -9.88 25.69
C GLY A 20 -0.62 -9.27 26.97
N GLU A 21 0.28 -8.35 26.79
CA GLU A 21 1.02 -7.69 27.85
C GLU A 21 0.29 -6.41 28.29
N PHE A 22 0.35 -6.14 29.58
CA PHE A 22 -0.25 -4.98 30.24
C PHE A 22 0.78 -4.27 31.11
N LYS A 23 0.68 -2.95 31.14
CA LYS A 23 1.41 -2.07 32.06
C LYS A 23 0.45 -1.05 32.63
N ASN A 24 0.38 -0.93 33.96
CA ASN A 24 -0.48 0.03 34.65
C ASN A 24 -1.96 -0.02 34.20
N GLY A 25 -2.46 -1.22 33.82
CA GLY A 25 -3.83 -1.42 33.35
C GLY A 25 -4.06 -1.16 31.87
N PHE A 26 -3.07 -0.67 31.13
CA PHE A 26 -3.14 -0.44 29.67
C PHE A 26 -2.52 -1.60 28.90
N LYS A 27 -3.02 -1.88 27.70
CA LYS A 27 -2.35 -2.79 26.75
C LYS A 27 -0.99 -2.19 26.38
N GLU A 28 0.07 -2.97 26.54
CA GLU A 28 1.44 -2.57 26.29
C GLU A 28 2.23 -3.75 25.74
N GLY A 29 3.32 -3.49 25.00
CA GLY A 29 4.17 -4.58 24.48
C GLY A 29 3.46 -5.44 23.45
N LYS A 30 3.64 -6.76 23.49
CA LYS A 30 3.08 -7.68 22.49
C LYS A 30 1.70 -8.19 22.90
N GLY A 31 0.79 -8.25 21.91
CA GLY A 31 -0.55 -8.78 22.15
C GLY A 31 -1.32 -9.11 20.87
N ILE A 32 -2.48 -9.73 21.10
CA ILE A 32 -3.43 -10.08 20.05
C ILE A 32 -4.79 -9.50 20.42
N MET A 33 -5.37 -8.74 19.52
CA MET A 33 -6.73 -8.25 19.62
C MET A 33 -7.62 -9.02 18.65
N TYR A 34 -8.65 -9.64 19.19
CA TYR A 34 -9.73 -10.29 18.44
C TYR A 34 -10.94 -9.38 18.47
N TYR A 35 -11.38 -8.95 17.30
CA TYR A 35 -12.56 -8.10 17.16
C TYR A 35 -13.83 -8.96 16.95
N ASN A 36 -14.95 -8.51 17.48
CA ASN A 36 -16.24 -9.19 17.34
C ASN A 36 -16.73 -9.29 15.88
N ASN A 37 -16.24 -8.40 15.02
CA ASN A 37 -16.52 -8.42 13.58
C ASN A 37 -15.74 -9.53 12.82
N GLY A 38 -14.81 -10.24 13.50
CA GLY A 38 -13.96 -11.27 12.93
C GLY A 38 -12.61 -10.80 12.42
N ASP A 39 -12.28 -9.53 12.59
CA ASP A 39 -10.92 -9.03 12.36
C ASP A 39 -9.99 -9.45 13.49
N ARG A 40 -8.67 -9.45 13.23
CA ARG A 40 -7.64 -9.79 14.20
C ARG A 40 -6.41 -8.91 13.99
N TYR A 41 -5.89 -8.34 15.08
CA TYR A 41 -4.58 -7.71 15.09
C TYR A 41 -3.63 -8.49 15.98
N GLU A 42 -2.39 -8.66 15.55
CA GLU A 42 -1.29 -9.23 16.34
C GLU A 42 -0.06 -8.36 16.15
N GLY A 43 0.47 -7.79 17.24
CA GLY A 43 1.59 -6.87 17.13
C GLY A 43 1.87 -6.13 18.42
N ASP A 44 2.51 -4.97 18.24
CA ASP A 44 2.89 -4.10 19.33
C ASP A 44 1.72 -3.21 19.76
N PHE A 45 1.61 -3.01 21.07
CA PHE A 45 0.68 -2.09 21.71
C PHE A 45 1.41 -1.08 22.57
N LYS A 46 0.89 0.13 22.64
CA LYS A 46 1.34 1.19 23.55
C LYS A 46 0.16 2.02 24.01
N ASN A 47 -0.05 2.10 25.32
CA ASN A 47 -1.16 2.83 25.94
C ASN A 47 -2.51 2.50 25.26
N ASP A 48 -2.86 1.20 25.16
CA ASP A 48 -4.06 0.65 24.52
C ASP A 48 -4.14 0.73 23.00
N LEU A 49 -3.25 1.43 22.32
CA LEU A 49 -3.27 1.64 20.88
C LEU A 49 -2.31 0.67 20.17
N MET A 50 -2.66 0.26 18.95
CA MET A 50 -1.73 -0.41 18.04
C MET A 50 -0.60 0.55 17.71
N GLU A 51 0.64 0.13 17.99
CA GLU A 51 1.85 0.96 17.79
C GLU A 51 3.00 0.04 17.33
N GLY A 52 3.99 0.57 16.61
CA GLY A 52 5.12 -0.26 16.18
C GLY A 52 4.78 -1.19 15.04
N TYR A 53 5.21 -2.46 15.10
CA TYR A 53 4.98 -3.44 14.03
C TYR A 53 3.89 -4.43 14.40
N GLY A 54 3.03 -4.74 13.42
CA GLY A 54 1.98 -5.71 13.59
C GLY A 54 1.39 -6.24 12.30
N THR A 55 0.51 -7.22 12.47
CA THR A 55 -0.28 -7.83 11.42
C THR A 55 -1.75 -7.62 11.71
N TYR A 56 -2.47 -6.98 10.78
CA TYR A 56 -3.92 -6.87 10.83
C TYR A 56 -4.56 -7.78 9.78
N THR A 57 -5.35 -8.72 10.22
CA THR A 57 -6.08 -9.64 9.35
C THR A 57 -7.55 -9.28 9.40
N PHE A 58 -8.10 -8.87 8.26
CA PHE A 58 -9.51 -8.55 8.11
C PHE A 58 -10.33 -9.83 7.90
N LYS A 59 -11.55 -9.88 8.39
CA LYS A 59 -12.49 -10.99 8.18
C LYS A 59 -12.68 -11.36 6.71
N ASN A 60 -12.60 -10.37 5.82
CA ASN A 60 -12.76 -10.57 4.38
C ASN A 60 -11.51 -11.11 3.66
N GLY A 61 -10.48 -11.53 4.42
CA GLY A 61 -9.24 -12.12 3.89
C GLY A 61 -8.17 -11.13 3.45
N ARG A 62 -8.39 -9.82 3.59
CA ARG A 62 -7.30 -8.85 3.46
C ARG A 62 -6.34 -8.98 4.63
N LYS A 63 -5.08 -8.63 4.39
CA LYS A 63 -4.05 -8.63 5.43
C LYS A 63 -3.13 -7.44 5.26
N TYR A 64 -2.79 -6.79 6.36
CA TYR A 64 -1.73 -5.78 6.41
C TYR A 64 -0.62 -6.27 7.36
N GLU A 65 0.61 -6.13 6.94
CA GLU A 65 1.82 -6.41 7.71
C GLU A 65 2.72 -5.18 7.64
N GLY A 66 2.94 -4.50 8.76
CA GLY A 66 3.72 -3.26 8.72
C GLY A 66 3.64 -2.42 9.98
N GLN A 67 3.99 -1.16 9.81
CA GLN A 67 4.04 -0.18 10.89
C GLN A 67 2.65 0.36 11.23
N PHE A 68 2.42 0.54 12.53
CA PHE A 68 1.24 1.19 13.09
C PHE A 68 1.66 2.39 13.93
N VAL A 69 0.89 3.45 13.86
CA VAL A 69 0.99 4.62 14.75
C VAL A 69 -0.42 5.00 15.17
N LYS A 70 -0.71 4.90 16.47
CA LYS A 70 -2.01 5.24 17.06
C LYS A 70 -3.17 4.63 16.26
N ASP A 71 -3.18 3.30 16.16
CA ASP A 71 -4.18 2.49 15.45
C ASP A 71 -4.21 2.64 13.92
N ASN A 72 -3.37 3.48 13.33
CA ASN A 72 -3.34 3.67 11.89
C ASN A 72 -2.18 2.90 11.24
N MET A 73 -2.44 2.31 10.08
CA MET A 73 -1.37 1.83 9.20
C MET A 73 -0.56 3.03 8.72
N GLU A 74 0.73 3.07 9.05
CA GLU A 74 1.65 4.16 8.76
C GLU A 74 3.01 3.62 8.30
N GLY A 75 3.85 4.48 7.70
CA GLY A 75 5.19 4.10 7.32
C GLY A 75 5.23 2.96 6.30
N LYS A 76 6.17 2.02 6.45
CA LYS A 76 6.34 0.91 5.51
C LYS A 76 5.50 -0.30 5.89
N GLY A 77 4.88 -0.91 4.87
CA GLY A 77 4.08 -2.12 5.07
C GLY A 77 3.79 -2.87 3.77
N ARG A 78 3.18 -4.03 3.94
CA ARG A 78 2.68 -4.91 2.88
C ARG A 78 1.18 -5.12 3.08
N TYR A 79 0.41 -4.90 2.04
CA TYR A 79 -1.03 -5.13 2.02
C TYR A 79 -1.38 -6.20 1.01
N ILE A 80 -2.02 -7.25 1.46
CA ILE A 80 -2.37 -8.44 0.66
C ILE A 80 -3.88 -8.43 0.46
N PHE A 81 -4.31 -8.52 -0.79
CA PHE A 81 -5.71 -8.60 -1.17
C PHE A 81 -6.15 -10.06 -1.32
N PRO A 82 -7.42 -10.40 -1.05
CA PRO A 82 -7.95 -11.77 -1.26
C PRO A 82 -7.82 -12.24 -2.71
N THR A 83 -7.71 -11.31 -3.65
CA THR A 83 -7.51 -11.59 -5.08
C THR A 83 -6.09 -12.06 -5.42
N GLY A 84 -5.16 -12.07 -4.46
CA GLY A 84 -3.74 -12.37 -4.67
C GLY A 84 -2.91 -11.18 -5.16
N ASN A 85 -3.51 -10.01 -5.29
CA ASN A 85 -2.74 -8.77 -5.49
C ASN A 85 -2.05 -8.36 -4.19
N GLU A 86 -0.93 -7.62 -4.31
CA GLU A 86 -0.22 -7.11 -3.15
C GLU A 86 0.27 -5.68 -3.39
N TYR A 87 0.28 -4.89 -2.34
CA TYR A 87 0.98 -3.61 -2.30
C TYR A 87 2.09 -3.67 -1.26
N ILE A 88 3.28 -3.23 -1.63
CA ILE A 88 4.45 -3.11 -0.76
C ILE A 88 4.96 -1.68 -0.89
N GLY A 89 4.90 -0.91 0.19
CA GLY A 89 5.27 0.49 0.11
C GLY A 89 4.94 1.30 1.34
N GLU A 90 4.81 2.60 1.13
CA GLU A 90 4.54 3.56 2.19
C GLU A 90 3.02 3.75 2.39
N PHE A 91 2.65 3.94 3.65
CA PHE A 91 1.29 4.17 4.12
C PHE A 91 1.20 5.47 4.90
N GLN A 92 0.10 6.15 4.76
CA GLN A 92 -0.26 7.31 5.58
C GLN A 92 -1.75 7.25 5.90
N ARG A 93 -2.10 7.23 7.19
CA ARG A 93 -3.48 7.14 7.67
C ARG A 93 -4.28 6.01 7.01
N GLY A 94 -3.66 4.83 6.89
CA GLY A 94 -4.29 3.65 6.30
C GLY A 94 -4.38 3.62 4.78
N LEU A 95 -3.84 4.61 4.06
CA LEU A 95 -3.85 4.70 2.60
C LEU A 95 -2.45 4.55 2.02
N PHE A 96 -2.34 3.95 0.82
CA PHE A 96 -1.09 3.95 0.05
C PHE A 96 -0.69 5.39 -0.24
N ASN A 97 0.54 5.76 0.14
CA ASN A 97 1.04 7.12 -0.02
C ASN A 97 2.57 7.08 -0.11
N GLY A 98 3.19 7.95 -0.91
CA GLY A 98 4.63 7.87 -1.13
C GLY A 98 5.01 6.80 -2.15
N ASN A 99 6.19 6.18 -1.99
CA ASN A 99 6.69 5.17 -2.93
C ASN A 99 6.12 3.79 -2.62
N GLY A 100 5.79 3.05 -3.69
CA GLY A 100 5.29 1.69 -3.53
C GLY A 100 5.32 0.86 -4.81
N THR A 101 5.25 -0.45 -4.59
CA THR A 101 5.14 -1.47 -5.64
C THR A 101 3.81 -2.18 -5.49
N PHE A 102 3.06 -2.26 -6.57
CA PHE A 102 1.84 -3.06 -6.65
C PHE A 102 2.10 -4.29 -7.52
N LEU A 103 1.94 -5.45 -6.95
CA LEU A 103 2.07 -6.74 -7.61
C LEU A 103 0.66 -7.23 -7.97
N TYR A 104 0.40 -7.40 -9.24
CA TYR A 104 -0.88 -7.94 -9.72
C TYR A 104 -0.82 -9.46 -9.79
N ASN A 105 -1.89 -10.14 -9.45
CA ASN A 105 -2.00 -11.60 -9.52
C ASN A 105 -1.86 -12.16 -10.95
N ASN A 106 -2.04 -11.31 -11.96
CA ASN A 106 -1.82 -11.68 -13.37
C ASN A 106 -0.33 -11.69 -13.78
N GLY A 107 0.59 -11.30 -12.88
CA GLY A 107 2.02 -11.20 -13.10
C GLY A 107 2.53 -9.83 -13.57
N ASP A 108 1.66 -8.85 -13.73
CA ASP A 108 2.07 -7.47 -13.95
C ASP A 108 2.59 -6.84 -12.65
N ARG A 109 3.29 -5.71 -12.75
CA ARG A 109 3.81 -4.97 -11.62
C ARG A 109 3.81 -3.47 -11.92
N PHE A 110 3.47 -2.67 -10.92
CA PHE A 110 3.66 -1.21 -10.96
C PHE A 110 4.64 -0.78 -9.87
N GLU A 111 5.58 0.06 -10.20
CA GLU A 111 6.50 0.73 -9.28
C GLU A 111 6.40 2.23 -9.48
N GLY A 112 6.10 2.98 -8.42
CA GLY A 112 5.94 4.41 -8.53
C GLY A 112 5.39 5.07 -7.29
N THR A 113 4.90 6.30 -7.47
CA THR A 113 4.36 7.10 -6.38
C THR A 113 2.84 6.97 -6.28
N TYR A 114 2.38 7.03 -5.02
CA TYR A 114 0.97 6.97 -4.64
C TYR A 114 0.58 8.21 -3.84
N LYS A 115 -0.67 8.60 -3.99
CA LYS A 115 -1.29 9.66 -3.17
C LYS A 115 -2.74 9.27 -2.88
N ASN A 116 -3.08 9.21 -1.59
CA ASN A 116 -4.44 8.87 -1.14
C ASN A 116 -4.96 7.56 -1.77
N GLY A 117 -4.15 6.50 -1.75
CA GLY A 117 -4.50 5.17 -2.25
C GLY A 117 -4.42 4.98 -3.76
N LYS A 118 -4.05 6.01 -4.53
CA LYS A 118 -4.04 5.98 -6.00
C LYS A 118 -2.66 6.26 -6.56
N LYS A 119 -2.30 5.63 -7.68
CA LYS A 119 -1.11 5.98 -8.47
C LYS A 119 -1.16 7.45 -8.85
N ASN A 120 -0.09 8.18 -8.52
CA ASN A 120 -0.04 9.62 -8.73
C ASN A 120 1.42 10.08 -8.83
N GLY A 121 1.79 10.72 -9.93
CA GLY A 121 3.15 11.11 -10.23
C GLY A 121 3.87 10.13 -11.15
N LYS A 122 5.19 9.99 -11.01
CA LYS A 122 5.99 9.13 -11.88
C LYS A 122 5.88 7.66 -11.48
N GLY A 123 5.86 6.77 -12.48
CA GLY A 123 5.86 5.34 -12.22
C GLY A 123 6.13 4.50 -13.47
N THR A 124 6.52 3.25 -13.24
CA THR A 124 6.76 2.25 -14.27
C THR A 124 5.78 1.11 -14.09
N TYR A 125 5.07 0.79 -15.16
CA TYR A 125 4.22 -0.39 -15.24
C TYR A 125 4.94 -1.47 -16.04
N TYR A 126 5.20 -2.59 -15.44
CA TYR A 126 5.82 -3.76 -16.05
C TYR A 126 4.73 -4.76 -16.40
N TYR A 127 4.62 -5.11 -17.66
CA TYR A 127 3.70 -6.16 -18.11
C TYR A 127 4.38 -7.53 -17.96
N LYS A 128 3.63 -8.55 -17.63
CA LYS A 128 4.10 -9.94 -17.62
C LYS A 128 4.67 -10.39 -18.97
N THR A 129 4.29 -9.70 -20.06
CA THR A 129 4.78 -9.95 -21.41
C THR A 129 6.24 -9.55 -21.60
N GLY A 130 6.82 -8.79 -20.65
CA GLY A 130 8.19 -8.25 -20.73
C GLY A 130 8.28 -6.83 -21.28
N GLU A 131 7.16 -6.23 -21.63
CA GLU A 131 7.09 -4.81 -21.98
C GLU A 131 7.04 -3.96 -20.72
N LYS A 132 7.37 -2.67 -20.81
CA LYS A 132 7.17 -1.71 -19.72
C LYS A 132 6.76 -0.34 -20.22
N TYR A 133 5.90 0.31 -19.47
CA TYR A 133 5.53 1.71 -19.66
C TYR A 133 6.13 2.56 -18.55
N VAL A 134 6.87 3.59 -18.91
CA VAL A 134 7.44 4.59 -17.98
C VAL A 134 6.78 5.91 -18.26
N GLY A 135 6.11 6.51 -17.29
CA GLY A 135 5.39 7.77 -17.52
C GLY A 135 4.76 8.34 -16.26
N GLU A 136 3.90 9.32 -16.48
CA GLU A 136 3.16 9.98 -15.42
C GLU A 136 1.77 9.36 -15.21
N TRP A 137 1.31 9.44 -13.98
CA TRP A 137 0.05 8.86 -13.52
C TRP A 137 -0.73 9.89 -12.72
N LEU A 138 -2.02 9.92 -12.90
CA LEU A 138 -2.94 10.74 -12.14
C LEU A 138 -4.18 9.93 -11.80
N LYS A 139 -4.43 9.73 -10.47
CA LYS A 139 -5.60 8.98 -9.95
C LYS A 139 -5.79 7.61 -10.61
N ASP A 140 -4.70 6.81 -10.67
CA ASP A 140 -4.59 5.48 -11.27
C ASP A 140 -4.52 5.42 -12.79
N GLU A 141 -4.74 6.52 -13.50
CA GLU A 141 -4.71 6.60 -14.96
C GLU A 141 -3.37 7.15 -15.46
N ARG A 142 -2.95 6.71 -16.65
CA ARG A 142 -1.83 7.35 -17.36
C ARG A 142 -2.20 8.77 -17.71
N ASN A 143 -1.28 9.70 -17.48
CA ASN A 143 -1.49 11.12 -17.75
C ASN A 143 -0.18 11.77 -18.17
N GLY A 144 -0.23 12.72 -19.14
CA GLY A 144 0.98 13.34 -19.63
C GLY A 144 1.82 12.44 -20.55
N GLU A 145 3.12 12.73 -20.61
CA GLU A 145 4.08 12.00 -21.44
C GLU A 145 4.50 10.69 -20.80
N GLY A 146 4.75 9.70 -21.67
CA GLY A 146 5.33 8.43 -21.26
C GLY A 146 5.98 7.70 -22.44
N THR A 147 6.69 6.63 -22.13
CA THR A 147 7.36 5.80 -23.12
C THR A 147 7.01 4.34 -22.88
N LEU A 148 6.49 3.69 -23.92
CA LEU A 148 6.31 2.24 -23.95
C LEU A 148 7.57 1.61 -24.53
N PHE A 149 8.22 0.74 -23.77
CA PHE A 149 9.35 -0.10 -24.19
C PHE A 149 8.82 -1.48 -24.52
N LYS A 150 9.01 -1.90 -25.78
CA LYS A 150 8.53 -3.17 -26.29
C LYS A 150 9.58 -4.28 -26.08
N LYS A 151 9.15 -5.52 -26.02
CA LYS A 151 10.01 -6.70 -25.85
C LYS A 151 11.11 -6.83 -26.93
N ASN A 152 10.86 -6.30 -28.14
CA ASN A 152 11.83 -6.31 -29.24
C ASN A 152 12.87 -5.17 -29.19
N GLY A 153 12.98 -4.47 -28.06
CA GLY A 153 13.92 -3.36 -27.85
C GLY A 153 13.47 -2.00 -28.42
N LYS A 154 12.38 -1.97 -29.17
CA LYS A 154 11.83 -0.69 -29.69
C LYS A 154 11.12 0.07 -28.57
N SER A 155 11.13 1.40 -28.66
CA SER A 155 10.37 2.26 -27.76
C SER A 155 9.46 3.20 -28.54
N GLU A 156 8.36 3.60 -27.89
CA GLU A 156 7.33 4.45 -28.48
C GLU A 156 6.93 5.52 -27.46
N LYS A 157 7.08 6.79 -27.83
CA LYS A 157 6.56 7.90 -27.03
C LYS A 157 5.05 7.94 -27.14
N GLN A 158 4.38 8.11 -26.02
CA GLN A 158 2.93 8.16 -25.90
C GLN A 158 2.55 9.38 -25.07
N PHE A 159 1.39 9.97 -25.36
CA PHE A 159 0.81 11.05 -24.58
C PHE A 159 -0.61 10.68 -24.16
N PHE A 160 -0.92 10.83 -22.89
CA PHE A 160 -2.21 10.51 -22.32
C PHE A 160 -2.86 11.72 -21.67
N GLU A 161 -4.17 11.80 -21.81
CA GLU A 161 -5.00 12.77 -21.10
C GLU A 161 -6.19 12.01 -20.51
N ASN A 162 -6.29 12.01 -19.17
CA ASN A 162 -7.34 11.28 -18.43
C ASN A 162 -7.45 9.81 -18.89
N GLY A 163 -6.33 9.08 -18.89
CA GLY A 163 -6.26 7.67 -19.26
C GLY A 163 -6.37 7.37 -20.76
N LYS A 164 -6.72 8.34 -21.59
CA LYS A 164 -6.91 8.16 -23.04
C LYS A 164 -5.67 8.59 -23.81
N MET A 165 -5.15 7.68 -24.66
CA MET A 165 -4.01 8.00 -25.53
C MET A 165 -4.44 9.04 -26.57
N LYS A 166 -3.63 10.09 -26.74
CA LYS A 166 -3.79 11.14 -27.73
C LYS A 166 -2.71 11.03 -28.78
N LYS A 167 -3.03 11.45 -30.02
CA LYS A 167 -2.02 11.59 -31.07
C LYS A 167 -1.05 12.71 -30.67
N ILE A 168 0.24 12.42 -30.68
CA ILE A 168 1.27 13.46 -30.56
C ILE A 168 1.19 14.29 -31.83
N LYS A 169 0.73 15.54 -31.74
CA LYS A 169 0.84 16.49 -32.83
C LYS A 169 2.33 16.79 -33.03
N ASN A 170 2.95 16.30 -34.10
CA ASN A 170 4.25 16.79 -34.51
C ASN A 170 4.09 18.32 -34.72
N LYS A 171 4.80 19.10 -33.89
CA LYS A 171 5.02 20.50 -34.24
C LYS A 171 5.80 20.46 -35.56
N ASP A 172 5.15 20.88 -36.64
CA ASP A 172 5.77 21.04 -37.92
C ASP A 172 7.08 21.82 -37.72
N ARG A 173 8.18 21.20 -38.14
CA ARG A 173 9.43 21.91 -38.34
C ARG A 173 9.17 22.85 -39.55
N ASN A 174 8.63 24.03 -39.29
CA ASN A 174 8.75 25.10 -40.25
C ASN A 174 10.22 25.53 -40.30
N THR A 175 10.99 24.84 -41.12
CA THR A 175 12.20 25.37 -41.71
C THR A 175 11.75 26.36 -42.76
N ASN A 176 11.60 27.65 -42.40
CA ASN A 176 11.65 28.69 -43.39
C ASN A 176 13.11 28.81 -43.87
N ILE A 177 13.31 28.50 -45.13
CA ILE A 177 14.48 28.84 -45.94
C ILE A 177 14.42 30.32 -46.24
#